data_47e6e09af5199021c5e0a758518691e4
#
_entry.id   47e6e09af5199021c5e0a758518691e4
#
_cell.length_a   1.000
_cell.length_b   1.000
_cell.length_c   1.000
_cell.angle_alpha   90.00
_cell.angle_beta   90.00
_cell.angle_gamma   90.00
#
_symmetry.space_group_name_H-M   'P 1'
#
loop_
_entity.id
_entity.type
_entity.pdbx_description
1 polymer ?
#
loop_
_entity_poly.entity_id
_entity_poly.type
_entity_poly.pdbx_seq_one_letter_code
_entity_poly.pdbx_strand_id
1 'polypeptide(L)'
;MRIVLADNQADVRSALRLLLTHVLALHVVGEVTAAADLWTQVQDARPDLLLLDWGLLGAGAGRALARLHAVYPDLQVIVLSGHPEARQHALAAGANAFVSKADSPEQMLKTLRAAWARGGAGRATDDGAMTEGIHE
;
A
#
# COMPACT_ATOMS: atom_id res chain seq x y z
N MET A 1 5.87 10.27 4.34
CA MET A 1 5.32 8.91 4.28
C MET A 1 6.18 8.04 3.37
N ARG A 2 6.55 6.90 3.86
CA ARG A 2 7.42 5.96 3.16
C ARG A 2 6.58 4.86 2.55
N ILE A 3 6.71 4.63 1.25
CA ILE A 3 5.89 3.68 0.51
C ILE A 3 6.75 2.65 -0.20
N VAL A 4 6.34 1.39 -0.12
CA VAL A 4 6.90 0.32 -0.95
C VAL A 4 5.83 -0.13 -1.94
N LEU A 5 6.23 -0.26 -3.20
CA LEU A 5 5.38 -0.78 -4.28
C LEU A 5 5.76 -2.22 -4.56
N ALA A 6 4.82 -3.13 -4.44
CA ALA A 6 5.05 -4.55 -4.71
C ALA A 6 4.14 -5.01 -5.85
N ASP A 7 4.69 -5.08 -7.05
CA ASP A 7 3.98 -5.46 -8.27
C ASP A 7 4.99 -5.93 -9.31
N ASN A 8 4.71 -7.01 -10.00
CA ASN A 8 5.61 -7.52 -11.04
C ASN A 8 5.43 -6.84 -12.40
N GLN A 9 4.44 -5.97 -12.55
CA GLN A 9 4.20 -5.26 -13.80
C GLN A 9 4.89 -3.90 -13.77
N ALA A 10 5.94 -3.75 -14.60
CA ALA A 10 6.76 -2.54 -14.62
C ALA A 10 5.97 -1.28 -14.97
N ASP A 11 5.05 -1.40 -15.92
CA ASP A 11 4.22 -0.26 -16.34
C ASP A 11 3.27 0.19 -15.24
N VAL A 12 2.73 -0.74 -14.48
CA VAL A 12 1.88 -0.42 -13.32
C VAL A 12 2.69 0.30 -12.25
N ARG A 13 3.89 -0.23 -11.93
CA ARG A 13 4.76 0.41 -10.93
C ARG A 13 5.13 1.83 -11.36
N SER A 14 5.48 2.02 -12.62
CA SER A 14 5.83 3.35 -13.12
C SER A 14 4.68 4.33 -13.00
N ALA A 15 3.47 3.90 -13.38
CA ALA A 15 2.29 4.75 -13.29
C ALA A 15 1.97 5.11 -11.84
N LEU A 16 2.04 4.13 -10.94
CA LEU A 16 1.80 4.36 -9.51
C LEU A 16 2.86 5.28 -8.91
N ARG A 17 4.13 5.07 -9.27
CA ARG A 17 5.20 5.94 -8.78
C ARG A 17 4.97 7.39 -9.17
N LEU A 18 4.57 7.65 -10.40
CA LEU A 18 4.25 9.01 -10.85
C LEU A 18 3.09 9.60 -10.05
N LEU A 19 2.04 8.82 -9.88
CA LEU A 19 0.86 9.24 -9.16
C LEU A 19 1.18 9.61 -7.71
N LEU A 20 1.88 8.72 -7.03
CA LEU A 20 2.22 8.90 -5.63
C LEU A 20 3.19 10.06 -5.42
N THR A 21 4.21 10.14 -6.26
CA THR A 21 5.25 11.15 -6.12
C THR A 21 4.77 12.53 -6.52
N HIS A 22 4.14 12.65 -7.69
CA HIS A 22 3.81 13.96 -8.26
C HIS A 22 2.45 14.49 -7.85
N VAL A 23 1.47 13.61 -7.62
CA VAL A 23 0.13 14.05 -7.27
C VAL A 23 -0.09 14.11 -5.77
N LEU A 24 0.40 13.10 -5.04
CA LEU A 24 0.22 12.99 -3.60
C LEU A 24 1.44 13.43 -2.79
N ALA A 25 2.54 13.73 -3.45
CA ALA A 25 3.80 14.16 -2.81
C ALA A 25 4.31 13.15 -1.77
N LEU A 26 4.16 11.86 -2.06
CA LEU A 26 4.60 10.79 -1.17
C LEU A 26 5.93 10.22 -1.67
N HIS A 27 6.66 9.53 -0.79
CA HIS A 27 7.98 9.00 -1.11
C HIS A 27 7.95 7.49 -1.33
N VAL A 28 8.26 7.06 -2.55
CA VAL A 28 8.43 5.64 -2.84
C VAL A 28 9.87 5.27 -2.48
N VAL A 29 10.03 4.48 -1.43
CA VAL A 29 11.34 4.12 -0.88
C VAL A 29 11.83 2.74 -1.32
N GLY A 30 11.00 1.98 -2.03
CA GLY A 30 11.39 0.69 -2.54
C GLY A 30 10.34 0.10 -3.47
N GLU A 31 10.80 -0.84 -4.29
CA GLU A 31 9.94 -1.59 -5.20
C GLU A 31 10.26 -3.07 -5.09
N VAL A 32 9.22 -3.89 -5.10
CA VAL A 32 9.32 -5.34 -5.04
C VAL A 32 8.72 -5.89 -6.31
N THR A 33 9.48 -6.72 -7.03
CA THR A 33 9.02 -7.31 -8.28
C THR A 33 8.78 -8.81 -8.18
N ALA A 34 9.21 -9.42 -7.10
CA ALA A 34 9.05 -10.86 -6.86
C ALA A 34 8.66 -11.09 -5.40
N ALA A 35 7.79 -12.07 -5.19
CA ALA A 35 7.29 -12.40 -3.85
C ALA A 35 8.42 -12.68 -2.86
N ALA A 36 9.49 -13.32 -3.31
CA ALA A 36 10.61 -13.69 -2.45
C ALA A 36 11.30 -12.50 -1.80
N ASP A 37 11.20 -11.31 -2.41
CA ASP A 37 11.89 -10.11 -1.91
C ASP A 37 11.01 -9.24 -1.02
N LEU A 38 9.74 -9.58 -0.89
CA LEU A 38 8.79 -8.72 -0.17
C LEU A 38 9.19 -8.51 1.28
N TRP A 39 9.47 -9.58 1.98
CA TRP A 39 9.76 -9.52 3.41
C TRP A 39 11.01 -8.70 3.70
N THR A 40 12.10 -8.98 2.97
CA THR A 40 13.36 -8.26 3.13
C THR A 40 13.19 -6.77 2.85
N GLN A 41 12.44 -6.45 1.79
CA GLN A 41 12.26 -5.06 1.41
C GLN A 41 11.44 -4.29 2.45
N VAL A 42 10.41 -4.89 2.99
CA VAL A 42 9.62 -4.27 4.06
C VAL A 42 10.49 -4.08 5.32
N GLN A 43 11.27 -5.09 5.65
CA GLN A 43 12.16 -5.03 6.80
C GLN A 43 13.20 -3.90 6.67
N ASP A 44 13.81 -3.78 5.49
CA ASP A 44 14.86 -2.80 5.25
C ASP A 44 14.33 -1.38 5.10
N ALA A 45 13.25 -1.23 4.34
CA ALA A 45 12.71 0.09 4.03
C ALA A 45 11.82 0.65 5.13
N ARG A 46 11.21 -0.21 5.93
CA ARG A 46 10.27 0.17 6.99
C ARG A 46 9.21 1.14 6.48
N PRO A 47 8.39 0.71 5.51
CA PRO A 47 7.40 1.61 4.95
C PRO A 47 6.25 1.86 5.92
N ASP A 48 5.58 2.98 5.72
CA ASP A 48 4.31 3.27 6.38
C ASP A 48 3.16 2.66 5.62
N LEU A 49 3.33 2.52 4.30
CA LEU A 49 2.32 2.02 3.39
C LEU A 49 2.95 1.03 2.41
N LEU A 50 2.30 -0.10 2.25
CA LEU A 50 2.64 -1.09 1.24
C LEU A 50 1.50 -1.15 0.23
N LEU A 51 1.79 -0.88 -1.03
CA LEU A 51 0.87 -1.16 -2.14
C LEU A 51 1.23 -2.53 -2.68
N LEU A 52 0.36 -3.49 -2.49
CA LEU A 52 0.64 -4.90 -2.74
C LEU A 52 -0.26 -5.47 -3.82
N ASP A 53 0.34 -5.87 -4.93
CA ASP A 53 -0.38 -6.62 -5.96
C ASP A 53 -0.74 -8.00 -5.39
N TRP A 54 -2.04 -8.27 -5.30
CA TRP A 54 -2.53 -9.50 -4.71
C TRP A 54 -2.02 -10.74 -5.46
N GLY A 55 -1.89 -10.63 -6.78
CA GLY A 55 -1.41 -11.71 -7.62
C GLY A 55 0.08 -12.03 -7.45
N LEU A 56 0.87 -11.07 -6.92
CA LEU A 56 2.29 -11.27 -6.73
C LEU A 56 2.58 -12.43 -5.78
N LEU A 57 1.78 -12.58 -4.74
CA LEU A 57 1.97 -13.60 -3.72
C LEU A 57 1.22 -14.90 -4.02
N GLY A 58 0.33 -14.90 -5.00
CA GLY A 58 -0.43 -16.08 -5.37
C GLY A 58 -1.30 -16.60 -4.23
N ALA A 59 -1.37 -17.91 -4.09
CA ALA A 59 -2.23 -18.55 -3.09
C ALA A 59 -1.82 -18.24 -1.66
N GLY A 60 -0.60 -17.81 -1.43
CA GLY A 60 -0.11 -17.47 -0.08
C GLY A 60 -0.37 -16.05 0.36
N ALA A 61 -1.09 -15.25 -0.45
CA ALA A 61 -1.28 -13.82 -0.19
C ALA A 61 -1.91 -13.52 1.15
N GLY A 62 -3.00 -14.22 1.49
CA GLY A 62 -3.69 -13.99 2.75
C GLY A 62 -2.83 -14.28 3.97
N ARG A 63 -2.07 -15.36 3.91
CA ARG A 63 -1.16 -15.74 5.01
C ARG A 63 -0.02 -14.74 5.14
N ALA A 64 0.55 -14.30 4.02
CA ALA A 64 1.61 -13.31 4.02
C ALA A 64 1.14 -11.99 4.62
N LEU A 65 -0.07 -11.55 4.27
CA LEU A 65 -0.65 -10.32 4.80
C LEU A 65 -0.87 -10.42 6.31
N ALA A 66 -1.41 -11.54 6.78
CA ALA A 66 -1.60 -11.76 8.21
C ALA A 66 -0.27 -11.69 8.97
N ARG A 67 0.78 -12.28 8.40
CA ARG A 67 2.12 -12.27 8.99
C ARG A 67 2.70 -10.86 9.02
N LEU A 68 2.53 -10.10 7.95
CA LEU A 68 2.98 -8.70 7.90
C LEU A 68 2.34 -7.89 9.00
N HIS A 69 1.04 -8.01 9.20
CA HIS A 69 0.34 -7.27 10.24
C HIS A 69 0.71 -7.72 11.65
N ALA A 70 1.05 -9.01 11.81
CA ALA A 70 1.50 -9.51 13.11
C ALA A 70 2.83 -8.89 13.54
N VAL A 71 3.75 -8.69 12.57
CA VAL A 71 5.08 -8.14 12.84
C VAL A 71 5.09 -6.61 12.75
N TYR A 72 4.32 -6.05 11.83
CA TYR A 72 4.24 -4.61 11.59
C TYR A 72 2.79 -4.13 11.73
N PRO A 73 2.27 -4.05 12.96
CA PRO A 73 0.84 -3.76 13.17
C PRO A 73 0.41 -2.38 12.67
N ASP A 74 1.33 -1.43 12.55
CA ASP A 74 1.02 -0.09 12.08
C ASP A 74 1.15 0.07 10.56
N LEU A 75 1.62 -0.97 9.88
CA LEU A 75 1.77 -0.93 8.43
C LEU A 75 0.40 -0.91 7.76
N GLN A 76 0.18 0.10 6.92
CA GLN A 76 -1.01 0.15 6.08
C GLN A 76 -0.75 -0.67 4.82
N VAL A 77 -1.64 -1.60 4.51
CA VAL A 77 -1.52 -2.39 3.29
C VAL A 77 -2.73 -2.13 2.41
N ILE A 78 -2.48 -1.58 1.23
CA ILE A 78 -3.49 -1.41 0.21
C ILE A 78 -3.23 -2.46 -0.86
N VAL A 79 -4.22 -3.31 -1.10
CA VAL A 79 -4.11 -4.37 -2.08
C VAL A 79 -4.55 -3.87 -3.44
N LEU A 80 -3.76 -4.17 -4.45
CA LEU A 80 -4.07 -3.90 -5.86
C LEU A 80 -4.40 -5.22 -6.54
N SER A 81 -5.38 -5.25 -7.42
CA SER A 81 -5.66 -6.44 -8.22
C SER A 81 -6.38 -6.07 -9.50
N GLY A 82 -6.07 -6.80 -10.57
CA GLY A 82 -6.84 -6.75 -11.82
C GLY A 82 -8.15 -7.52 -11.74
N HIS A 83 -8.40 -8.19 -10.63
CA HIS A 83 -9.58 -9.03 -10.42
C HIS A 83 -10.44 -8.46 -9.30
N PRO A 84 -11.53 -7.75 -9.63
CA PRO A 84 -12.39 -7.14 -8.62
C PRO A 84 -12.93 -8.12 -7.58
N GLU A 85 -13.11 -9.38 -7.95
CA GLU A 85 -13.60 -10.42 -7.04
C GLU A 85 -12.61 -10.75 -5.93
N ALA A 86 -11.35 -10.33 -6.06
CA ALA A 86 -10.35 -10.52 -4.99
C ALA A 86 -10.59 -9.61 -3.79
N ARG A 87 -11.45 -8.60 -3.94
CA ARG A 87 -11.70 -7.60 -2.91
C ARG A 87 -12.08 -8.21 -1.57
N GLN A 88 -13.06 -9.11 -1.56
CA GLN A 88 -13.52 -9.71 -0.30
C GLN A 88 -12.42 -10.52 0.37
N HIS A 89 -11.68 -11.29 -0.40
CA HIS A 89 -10.56 -12.09 0.12
C HIS A 89 -9.50 -11.20 0.75
N ALA A 90 -9.10 -10.14 0.04
CA ALA A 90 -8.06 -9.24 0.52
C ALA A 90 -8.48 -8.53 1.81
N LEU A 91 -9.69 -8.00 1.85
CA LEU A 91 -10.18 -7.29 3.02
C LEU A 91 -10.36 -8.24 4.21
N ALA A 92 -10.85 -9.46 3.96
CA ALA A 92 -10.99 -10.48 5.02
C ALA A 92 -9.63 -10.90 5.58
N ALA A 93 -8.58 -10.85 4.76
CA ALA A 93 -7.22 -11.18 5.19
C ALA A 93 -6.55 -10.02 5.94
N GLY A 94 -7.19 -8.87 6.02
CA GLY A 94 -6.69 -7.75 6.79
C GLY A 94 -6.19 -6.56 5.99
N ALA A 95 -6.41 -6.54 4.67
CA ALA A 95 -6.02 -5.37 3.87
C ALA A 95 -6.76 -4.13 4.37
N ASN A 96 -6.07 -3.02 4.44
CA ASN A 96 -6.65 -1.75 4.90
C ASN A 96 -7.53 -1.11 3.83
N ALA A 97 -7.25 -1.41 2.56
CA ALA A 97 -8.08 -0.97 1.44
C ALA A 97 -7.80 -1.85 0.23
N PHE A 98 -8.66 -1.73 -0.77
CA PHE A 98 -8.52 -2.46 -2.03
C PHE A 98 -8.70 -1.51 -3.20
N VAL A 99 -7.81 -1.60 -4.19
CA VAL A 99 -7.87 -0.82 -5.42
C VAL A 99 -7.88 -1.77 -6.60
N SER A 100 -8.82 -1.59 -7.52
CA SER A 100 -8.83 -2.34 -8.77
C SER A 100 -7.86 -1.68 -9.75
N LYS A 101 -7.05 -2.49 -10.43
CA LYS A 101 -6.16 -1.98 -11.48
C LYS A 101 -6.95 -1.44 -12.68
N ALA A 102 -8.25 -1.75 -12.76
CA ALA A 102 -9.15 -1.22 -13.78
C ALA A 102 -9.73 0.14 -13.40
N ASP A 103 -9.55 0.59 -12.16
CA ASP A 103 -10.03 1.90 -11.72
C ASP A 103 -9.33 3.01 -12.50
N SER A 104 -10.08 4.10 -12.74
CA SER A 104 -9.48 5.30 -13.31
C SER A 104 -8.44 5.88 -12.33
N PRO A 105 -7.48 6.67 -12.82
CA PRO A 105 -6.54 7.36 -11.95
C PRO A 105 -7.23 8.19 -10.87
N GLU A 106 -8.36 8.83 -11.19
CA GLU A 106 -9.12 9.63 -10.23
C GLU A 106 -9.70 8.77 -9.12
N GLN A 107 -10.27 7.62 -9.45
CA GLN A 107 -10.83 6.69 -8.46
C GLN A 107 -9.73 6.10 -7.60
N MET A 108 -8.60 5.76 -8.21
CA MET A 108 -7.45 5.24 -7.49
C MET A 108 -6.92 6.25 -6.49
N LEU A 109 -6.78 7.51 -6.91
CA LEU A 109 -6.37 8.60 -6.00
C LEU A 109 -7.33 8.76 -4.85
N LYS A 110 -8.61 8.68 -5.11
CA LYS A 110 -9.64 8.82 -4.08
C LYS A 110 -9.52 7.73 -3.02
N THR A 111 -9.31 6.49 -3.46
CA THR A 111 -9.13 5.36 -2.55
C THR A 111 -7.85 5.50 -1.73
N LEU A 112 -6.76 5.88 -2.38
CA LEU A 112 -5.47 6.07 -1.70
C LEU A 112 -5.54 7.17 -0.66
N ARG A 113 -6.16 8.30 -0.98
CA ARG A 113 -6.34 9.40 -0.04
C ARG A 113 -7.18 9.00 1.17
N ALA A 114 -8.26 8.27 0.92
CA ALA A 114 -9.13 7.80 2.01
C ALA A 114 -8.41 6.84 2.95
N ALA A 115 -7.65 5.90 2.39
CA ALA A 115 -6.87 4.95 3.18
C ALA A 115 -5.76 5.66 3.95
N TRP A 116 -5.08 6.59 3.29
CA TRP A 116 -4.03 7.37 3.92
C TRP A 116 -4.57 8.21 5.08
N ALA A 117 -5.70 8.88 4.87
CA ALA A 117 -6.30 9.71 5.91
C ALA A 117 -6.63 8.91 7.17
N ARG A 118 -7.13 7.69 7.01
CA ARG A 118 -7.45 6.82 8.16
C ARG A 118 -6.19 6.42 8.93
N GLY A 119 -5.15 5.98 8.22
CA GLY A 119 -3.88 5.62 8.85
C GLY A 119 -3.12 6.83 9.34
N GLY A 120 -3.13 7.90 8.54
CA GLY A 120 -2.43 9.14 8.86
C GLY A 120 -2.96 9.83 10.09
N ALA A 121 -4.26 9.76 10.33
CA ALA A 121 -4.87 10.35 11.51
C ALA A 121 -4.27 9.77 12.79
N GLY A 122 -4.10 8.45 12.85
CA GLY A 122 -3.47 7.81 14.01
C GLY A 122 -2.01 8.20 14.15
N ARG A 123 -1.31 8.29 13.05
CA ARG A 123 0.11 8.67 13.06
C ARG A 123 0.32 10.13 13.44
N ALA A 124 -0.53 11.00 12.92
CA ALA A 124 -0.47 12.40 13.27
C ALA A 124 -0.61 12.59 14.77
N THR A 125 -1.48 11.80 15.39
CA THR A 125 -1.63 11.81 16.83
C THR A 125 -0.37 11.39 17.54
N ASP A 126 0.27 10.33 17.06
CA ASP A 126 1.50 9.82 17.65
C ASP A 126 2.66 10.78 17.47
N ASP A 127 2.76 11.37 16.29
CA ASP A 127 3.84 12.30 15.98
C ASP A 127 3.67 13.62 16.70
N GLY A 128 2.49 13.95 17.07
CA GLY A 128 2.18 15.23 17.64
C GLY A 128 2.28 16.37 16.67
N ALA A 129 2.49 16.05 15.49
CA ALA A 129 2.93 17.04 14.57
C ALA A 129 2.10 17.32 13.36
N MET A 130 2.83 17.04 13.21
CA MET A 130 2.74 17.30 12.10
C MET A 130 2.17 17.91 11.56
N THR A 131 2.45 17.91 11.71
CA THR A 131 1.94 18.47 11.26
C THR A 131 1.43 19.03 10.80
N GLU A 132 1.45 19.06 10.61
CA GLU A 132 0.75 19.52 10.16
C GLU A 132 0.10 19.75 9.69
N GLY A 133 0.22 19.61 9.72
CA GLY A 133 -0.53 19.68 9.17
C GLY A 133 -0.84 19.73 8.55
N ILE A 134 -0.62 19.56 8.26
CA ILE A 134 -1.10 19.46 7.77
C ILE A 134 -1.75 19.44 7.51
N HIS A 135 -1.73 19.17 7.40
CA HIS A 135 -2.58 19.06 7.23
C HIS A 135 -3.32 19.17 7.10
N GLU A 136 -3.34 19.09 6.87
CA GLU A 136 -4.19 19.15 6.86
C GLU A 136 -4.71 19.31 6.90
#